data_954ef8ef1bdc243fe3d50ffe2d59274a
#
_entry.id   954ef8ef1bdc243fe3d50ffe2d59274a
#
_cell.length_a   1.000
_cell.length_b   1.000
_cell.length_c   1.000
_cell.angle_alpha   90.00
_cell.angle_beta   90.00
_cell.angle_gamma   90.00
#
_symmetry.space_group_name_H-M   'P 1'
#
loop_
_entity.id
_entity.type
_entity.pdbx_description
1 polymer ?
#
loop_
_entity_poly.entity_id
_entity_poly.type
_entity_poly.pdbx_seq_one_letter_code
_entity_poly.pdbx_strand_id
1 'polypeptide(L)'
;MAAQTVTIVGAGPVGSALGTNLLGHGHHVRFALRNKAVDLPPDAMTVAIDGCATGSDLTIVAVPFPAVADVVPRLGLSEGDVLIDATNPFGEAVPDGYGSGNAYVRSLVTPRVHVAKAFSVLGVEHMADPSLPGGFAPVLPVAADDDGVRDRVVELAREMGFDAVAVGGLENAALLEQAALYWGLLAFTGGRGRDFVLVAHNRG
;
A
#
# COMPACT_ATOMS: atom_id res chain seq x y z
N MET A 1 3.04 14.83 10.07
CA MET A 1 2.17 15.59 9.11
C MET A 1 0.88 16.05 9.77
N ALA A 2 0.06 16.92 9.11
CA ALA A 2 -1.34 17.13 9.55
C ALA A 2 -2.14 15.84 9.36
N ALA A 3 -3.19 15.66 10.21
CA ALA A 3 -4.10 14.52 10.07
C ALA A 3 -4.71 14.49 8.65
N GLN A 4 -4.66 13.34 8.00
CA GLN A 4 -5.21 13.12 6.66
C GLN A 4 -6.40 12.17 6.72
N THR A 5 -7.32 12.30 5.78
CA THR A 5 -8.37 11.32 5.53
C THR A 5 -7.87 10.28 4.53
N VAL A 6 -7.65 9.07 4.99
CA VAL A 6 -7.16 7.96 4.16
C VAL A 6 -8.28 6.93 3.95
N THR A 7 -8.62 6.67 2.70
CA THR A 7 -9.55 5.59 2.36
C THR A 7 -8.76 4.34 1.99
N ILE A 8 -9.01 3.23 2.69
CA ILE A 8 -8.43 1.91 2.42
C ILE A 8 -9.49 1.03 1.76
N VAL A 9 -9.19 0.60 0.57
CA VAL A 9 -10.07 -0.28 -0.22
C VAL A 9 -9.70 -1.72 0.08
N GLY A 10 -10.53 -2.38 0.89
CA GLY A 10 -10.30 -3.72 1.41
C GLY A 10 -9.86 -3.72 2.88
N ALA A 11 -10.45 -4.62 3.66
CA ALA A 11 -10.12 -4.86 5.08
C ALA A 11 -9.61 -6.29 5.29
N GLY A 12 -8.83 -6.78 4.34
CA GLY A 12 -8.01 -7.98 4.53
C GLY A 12 -6.84 -7.70 5.49
N PRO A 13 -5.96 -8.69 5.74
CA PRO A 13 -4.85 -8.52 6.67
C PRO A 13 -4.01 -7.26 6.43
N VAL A 14 -3.66 -6.97 5.18
CA VAL A 14 -2.88 -5.77 4.81
C VAL A 14 -3.65 -4.48 5.09
N GLY A 15 -4.89 -4.38 4.60
CA GLY A 15 -5.69 -3.17 4.79
C GLY A 15 -5.98 -2.87 6.25
N SER A 16 -6.33 -3.90 7.05
CA SER A 16 -6.57 -3.75 8.49
C SER A 16 -5.32 -3.33 9.25
N ALA A 17 -4.15 -3.90 8.93
CA ALA A 17 -2.88 -3.54 9.55
C ALA A 17 -2.49 -2.09 9.24
N LEU A 18 -2.57 -1.67 7.96
CA LEU A 18 -2.31 -0.28 7.57
C LEU A 18 -3.28 0.70 8.24
N GLY A 19 -4.57 0.34 8.31
CA GLY A 19 -5.57 1.17 8.97
C GLY A 19 -5.33 1.31 10.47
N THR A 20 -4.91 0.25 11.16
CA THR A 20 -4.53 0.30 12.58
C THR A 20 -3.36 1.25 12.80
N ASN A 21 -2.32 1.14 11.96
CA ASN A 21 -1.15 2.00 12.04
C ASN A 21 -1.53 3.48 11.82
N LEU A 22 -2.27 3.78 10.75
CA LEU A 22 -2.71 5.15 10.41
C LEU A 22 -3.56 5.77 11.52
N LEU A 23 -4.51 5.02 12.10
CA LEU A 23 -5.30 5.48 13.25
C LEU A 23 -4.41 5.77 14.46
N GLY A 24 -3.43 4.92 14.73
CA GLY A 24 -2.44 5.12 15.80
C GLY A 24 -1.62 6.40 15.66
N HIS A 25 -1.45 6.91 14.43
CA HIS A 25 -0.78 8.16 14.11
C HIS A 25 -1.73 9.36 13.94
N GLY A 26 -3.02 9.20 14.28
CA GLY A 26 -4.00 10.29 14.31
C GLY A 26 -4.62 10.64 12.97
N HIS A 27 -4.49 9.79 11.95
CA HIS A 27 -5.20 9.94 10.68
C HIS A 27 -6.66 9.47 10.78
N HIS A 28 -7.53 9.99 9.93
CA HIS A 28 -8.91 9.53 9.77
C HIS A 28 -8.95 8.41 8.75
N VAL A 29 -9.36 7.20 9.17
CA VAL A 29 -9.39 6.03 8.28
C VAL A 29 -10.81 5.63 7.92
N ARG A 30 -11.05 5.47 6.62
CA ARG A 30 -12.30 4.93 6.06
C ARG A 30 -11.99 3.63 5.32
N PHE A 31 -12.72 2.56 5.64
CA PHE A 31 -12.62 1.30 4.90
C PHE A 31 -13.73 1.20 3.87
N ALA A 32 -13.35 1.07 2.59
CA ALA A 32 -14.27 0.78 1.50
C ALA A 32 -14.44 -0.73 1.34
N LEU A 33 -15.64 -1.25 1.62
CA LEU A 33 -15.93 -2.68 1.74
C LEU A 33 -17.10 -3.11 0.87
N ARG A 34 -17.06 -4.36 0.39
CA ARG A 34 -18.23 -5.02 -0.24
C ARG A 34 -19.30 -5.38 0.79
N ASN A 35 -18.89 -5.89 1.95
CA ASN A 35 -19.74 -6.35 3.04
C ASN A 35 -19.34 -5.67 4.35
N LYS A 36 -20.32 -5.29 5.17
CA LYS A 36 -20.08 -4.56 6.44
C LYS A 36 -19.62 -5.43 7.61
N ALA A 37 -19.65 -6.76 7.49
CA ALA A 37 -19.33 -7.67 8.59
C ALA A 37 -17.84 -8.03 8.60
N VAL A 38 -17.01 -7.06 8.97
CA VAL A 38 -15.57 -7.25 9.20
C VAL A 38 -15.24 -6.62 10.54
N ASP A 39 -14.40 -7.29 11.33
CA ASP A 39 -13.86 -6.74 12.56
C ASP A 39 -12.82 -5.68 12.17
N LEU A 40 -13.16 -4.42 12.40
CA LEU A 40 -12.33 -3.26 12.03
C LEU A 40 -11.69 -2.65 13.29
N PRO A 41 -10.56 -1.96 13.14
CA PRO A 41 -10.00 -1.18 14.24
C PRO A 41 -11.05 -0.22 14.81
N PRO A 42 -11.05 0.00 16.15
CA PRO A 42 -11.86 1.03 16.77
C PRO A 42 -11.65 2.39 16.07
N ASP A 43 -12.67 3.20 15.98
CA ASP A 43 -12.66 4.53 15.34
C ASP A 43 -12.55 4.53 13.80
N ALA A 44 -12.44 3.36 13.16
CA ALA A 44 -12.51 3.27 11.71
C ALA A 44 -13.95 3.46 11.20
N MET A 45 -14.11 4.21 10.13
CA MET A 45 -15.40 4.35 9.43
C MET A 45 -15.50 3.36 8.28
N THR A 46 -16.73 2.99 7.90
CA THR A 46 -16.98 2.19 6.69
C THR A 46 -17.73 3.00 5.64
N VAL A 47 -17.34 2.80 4.39
CA VAL A 47 -17.98 3.41 3.22
C VAL A 47 -18.23 2.35 2.14
N ALA A 48 -19.12 2.64 1.19
CA ALA A 48 -19.26 1.82 0.01
C ALA A 48 -18.02 1.96 -0.90
N ILE A 49 -17.75 0.97 -1.76
CA ILE A 49 -16.64 1.04 -2.72
C ILE A 49 -16.89 2.14 -3.76
N ASP A 50 -18.15 2.23 -4.25
CA ASP A 50 -18.51 3.19 -5.29
C ASP A 50 -18.34 4.64 -4.79
N GLY A 51 -17.43 5.38 -5.42
CA GLY A 51 -17.16 6.77 -5.10
C GLY A 51 -16.38 7.00 -3.80
N CYS A 52 -15.78 5.97 -3.21
CA CYS A 52 -15.14 6.05 -1.88
C CYS A 52 -13.92 6.98 -1.83
N ALA A 53 -13.28 7.28 -2.95
CA ALA A 53 -12.17 8.22 -3.01
C ALA A 53 -12.59 9.67 -2.75
N THR A 54 -13.88 9.99 -2.94
CA THR A 54 -14.37 11.36 -2.73
C THR A 54 -14.11 11.85 -1.31
N GLY A 55 -13.41 12.98 -1.19
CA GLY A 55 -13.04 13.58 0.10
C GLY A 55 -11.96 12.80 0.86
N SER A 56 -11.19 11.96 0.17
CA SER A 56 -9.95 11.38 0.69
C SER A 56 -8.77 12.25 0.29
N ASP A 57 -7.81 12.37 1.18
CA ASP A 57 -6.49 12.91 0.84
C ASP A 57 -5.65 11.86 0.11
N LEU A 58 -5.82 10.59 0.45
CA LEU A 58 -5.16 9.44 -0.14
C LEU A 58 -6.12 8.24 -0.21
N THR A 59 -6.01 7.43 -1.25
CA THR A 59 -6.73 6.16 -1.38
C THR A 59 -5.74 5.01 -1.53
N ILE A 60 -5.80 4.01 -0.62
CA ILE A 60 -4.93 2.83 -0.64
C ILE A 60 -5.74 1.63 -1.13
N VAL A 61 -5.29 0.97 -2.19
CA VAL A 61 -5.89 -0.28 -2.66
C VAL A 61 -5.14 -1.46 -2.03
N ALA A 62 -5.85 -2.20 -1.16
CA ALA A 62 -5.35 -3.36 -0.42
C ALA A 62 -6.29 -4.57 -0.59
N VAL A 63 -6.71 -4.84 -1.82
CA VAL A 63 -7.52 -6.01 -2.19
C VAL A 63 -6.64 -7.08 -2.85
N PRO A 64 -7.09 -8.36 -2.93
CA PRO A 64 -6.42 -9.35 -3.76
C PRO A 64 -6.30 -8.88 -5.21
N PHE A 65 -5.15 -9.13 -5.86
CA PHE A 65 -4.86 -8.62 -7.20
C PHE A 65 -5.96 -8.92 -8.24
N PRO A 66 -6.57 -10.12 -8.30
CA PRO A 66 -7.67 -10.39 -9.25
C PRO A 66 -8.89 -9.47 -9.09
N ALA A 67 -9.06 -8.81 -7.94
CA ALA A 67 -10.18 -7.92 -7.71
C ALA A 67 -9.96 -6.48 -8.21
N VAL A 68 -8.74 -6.10 -8.59
CA VAL A 68 -8.42 -4.71 -8.95
C VAL A 68 -9.20 -4.25 -10.18
N ALA A 69 -9.43 -5.14 -11.15
CA ALA A 69 -10.17 -4.83 -12.38
C ALA A 69 -11.63 -4.40 -12.12
N ASP A 70 -12.28 -5.02 -11.15
CA ASP A 70 -13.64 -4.68 -10.73
C ASP A 70 -13.67 -3.45 -9.81
N VAL A 71 -12.69 -3.34 -8.92
CA VAL A 71 -12.73 -2.38 -7.81
C VAL A 71 -12.21 -1.01 -8.23
N VAL A 72 -11.03 -0.93 -8.87
CA VAL A 72 -10.35 0.35 -9.13
C VAL A 72 -11.18 1.33 -9.97
N PRO A 73 -11.88 0.92 -11.05
CA PRO A 73 -12.71 1.84 -11.84
C PRO A 73 -13.90 2.44 -11.07
N ARG A 74 -14.30 1.84 -9.95
CA ARG A 74 -15.46 2.24 -9.15
C ARG A 74 -15.14 3.22 -8.03
N LEU A 75 -13.86 3.49 -7.75
CA LEU A 75 -13.43 4.30 -6.62
C LEU A 75 -13.86 5.78 -6.71
N GLY A 76 -14.22 6.27 -7.91
CA GLY A 76 -14.59 7.67 -8.11
C GLY A 76 -13.40 8.62 -8.04
N LEU A 77 -12.22 8.14 -8.45
CA LEU A 77 -11.00 8.95 -8.51
C LEU A 77 -11.11 10.05 -9.56
N SER A 78 -10.71 11.25 -9.19
CA SER A 78 -10.71 12.47 -10.00
C SER A 78 -9.30 12.97 -10.28
N GLU A 79 -9.18 14.02 -11.10
CA GLU A 79 -7.90 14.69 -11.38
C GLU A 79 -7.22 15.17 -10.09
N GLY A 80 -5.94 14.84 -9.94
CA GLY A 80 -5.13 15.19 -8.77
C GLY A 80 -5.24 14.23 -7.59
N ASP A 81 -6.21 13.28 -7.61
CA ASP A 81 -6.30 12.27 -6.55
C ASP A 81 -5.08 11.34 -6.56
N VAL A 82 -4.72 10.85 -5.39
CA VAL A 82 -3.59 9.94 -5.20
C VAL A 82 -4.10 8.54 -4.85
N LEU A 83 -3.76 7.57 -5.69
CA LEU A 83 -3.98 6.15 -5.49
C LEU A 83 -2.67 5.46 -5.10
N ILE A 84 -2.62 4.87 -3.92
CA ILE A 84 -1.51 4.01 -3.47
C ILE A 84 -1.88 2.55 -3.75
N ASP A 85 -1.13 1.91 -4.62
CA ASP A 85 -1.26 0.48 -4.92
C ASP A 85 -0.42 -0.34 -3.94
N ALA A 86 -1.08 -0.97 -2.98
CA ALA A 86 -0.48 -1.92 -2.03
C ALA A 86 -0.70 -3.39 -2.45
N THR A 87 -1.22 -3.63 -3.65
CA THR A 87 -1.48 -5.00 -4.14
C THR A 87 -0.20 -5.68 -4.61
N ASN A 88 -0.24 -7.00 -4.77
CA ASN A 88 0.82 -7.77 -5.40
C ASN A 88 0.19 -8.97 -6.10
N PRO A 89 0.60 -9.31 -7.33
CA PRO A 89 0.10 -10.49 -8.02
C PRO A 89 0.37 -11.81 -7.29
N PHE A 90 1.51 -11.98 -6.62
CA PHE A 90 1.89 -13.20 -5.87
C PHE A 90 1.67 -14.52 -6.66
N GLY A 91 2.05 -14.54 -7.94
CA GLY A 91 1.89 -15.72 -8.81
C GLY A 91 0.59 -15.74 -9.61
N GLU A 92 -0.34 -14.83 -9.37
CA GLU A 92 -1.46 -14.58 -10.29
C GLU A 92 -0.94 -13.97 -11.60
N ALA A 93 -1.57 -14.31 -12.70
CA ALA A 93 -1.18 -13.79 -14.00
C ALA A 93 -1.50 -12.28 -14.09
N VAL A 94 -0.51 -11.49 -14.43
CA VAL A 94 -0.74 -10.11 -14.87
C VAL A 94 -1.35 -10.17 -16.28
N PRO A 95 -2.41 -9.39 -16.59
CA PRO A 95 -3.00 -9.39 -17.93
C PRO A 95 -1.98 -9.09 -19.03
N ASP A 96 -2.18 -9.70 -20.20
CA ASP A 96 -1.29 -9.54 -21.34
C ASP A 96 -1.10 -8.06 -21.71
N GLY A 97 0.13 -7.70 -22.06
CA GLY A 97 0.51 -6.33 -22.43
C GLY A 97 0.98 -5.46 -21.27
N TYR A 98 0.92 -5.95 -20.02
CA TYR A 98 1.41 -5.21 -18.85
C TYR A 98 2.65 -5.87 -18.25
N GLY A 99 3.70 -5.07 -17.97
CA GLY A 99 4.96 -5.56 -17.41
C GLY A 99 4.93 -5.78 -15.88
N SER A 100 3.86 -5.34 -15.19
CA SER A 100 3.68 -5.51 -13.74
C SER A 100 2.21 -5.39 -13.36
N GLY A 101 1.85 -5.86 -12.16
CA GLY A 101 0.52 -5.65 -11.59
C GLY A 101 0.21 -4.17 -11.41
N ASN A 102 1.18 -3.37 -11.00
CA ASN A 102 1.03 -1.92 -10.88
C ASN A 102 0.77 -1.25 -12.24
N ALA A 103 1.47 -1.64 -13.30
CA ALA A 103 1.20 -1.13 -14.66
C ALA A 103 -0.25 -1.40 -15.08
N TYR A 104 -0.78 -2.55 -14.71
CA TYR A 104 -2.20 -2.86 -14.90
C TYR A 104 -3.10 -1.97 -14.06
N VAL A 105 -2.85 -1.82 -12.74
CA VAL A 105 -3.61 -0.90 -11.86
C VAL A 105 -3.58 0.52 -12.42
N ARG A 106 -2.41 1.01 -12.87
CA ARG A 106 -2.27 2.34 -13.48
C ARG A 106 -3.15 2.51 -14.71
N SER A 107 -3.34 1.48 -15.51
CA SER A 107 -4.19 1.52 -16.72
C SER A 107 -5.69 1.62 -16.41
N LEU A 108 -6.11 1.27 -15.21
CA LEU A 108 -7.52 1.29 -14.78
C LEU A 108 -8.00 2.68 -14.33
N VAL A 109 -7.09 3.66 -14.24
CA VAL A 109 -7.42 5.04 -13.85
C VAL A 109 -7.02 6.03 -14.95
N THR A 110 -7.60 7.22 -14.91
CA THR A 110 -7.28 8.26 -15.90
C THR A 110 -5.83 8.75 -15.76
N PRO A 111 -5.21 9.30 -16.82
CA PRO A 111 -3.84 9.83 -16.74
C PRO A 111 -3.64 10.94 -15.70
N ARG A 112 -4.72 11.60 -15.27
CA ARG A 112 -4.68 12.71 -14.31
C ARG A 112 -4.76 12.29 -12.86
N VAL A 113 -4.97 11.00 -12.58
CA VAL A 113 -4.85 10.39 -11.25
C VAL A 113 -3.39 10.02 -11.03
N HIS A 114 -2.84 10.42 -9.91
CA HIS A 114 -1.49 10.01 -9.51
C HIS A 114 -1.51 8.61 -8.91
N VAL A 115 -0.59 7.76 -9.31
CA VAL A 115 -0.44 6.42 -8.76
C VAL A 115 0.93 6.29 -8.10
N ALA A 116 0.96 5.72 -6.90
CA ALA A 116 2.17 5.31 -6.22
C ALA A 116 2.13 3.81 -5.92
N LYS A 117 3.27 3.14 -5.97
CA LYS A 117 3.47 1.76 -5.51
C LYS A 117 4.17 1.78 -4.16
N ALA A 118 3.51 1.24 -3.12
CA ALA A 118 4.07 1.16 -1.77
C ALA A 118 3.42 0.03 -0.96
N PHE A 119 3.97 -0.28 0.23
CA PHE A 119 3.44 -1.26 1.19
C PHE A 119 3.33 -2.71 0.68
N SER A 120 4.03 -3.06 -0.39
CA SER A 120 3.93 -4.38 -1.03
C SER A 120 5.12 -5.33 -0.75
N VAL A 121 6.16 -4.89 -0.01
CA VAL A 121 7.44 -5.61 0.08
C VAL A 121 7.73 -6.26 1.43
N LEU A 122 6.79 -6.24 2.38
CA LEU A 122 6.98 -6.79 3.72
C LEU A 122 5.77 -7.61 4.18
N GLY A 123 5.97 -8.42 5.21
CA GLY A 123 4.90 -9.18 5.85
C GLY A 123 3.92 -8.28 6.57
N VAL A 124 2.66 -8.68 6.60
CA VAL A 124 1.57 -7.96 7.26
C VAL A 124 1.80 -7.79 8.76
N GLU A 125 2.57 -8.67 9.35
CA GLU A 125 2.92 -8.71 10.77
C GLU A 125 3.55 -7.40 11.24
N HIS A 126 4.29 -6.73 10.35
CA HIS A 126 5.00 -5.47 10.64
C HIS A 126 4.32 -4.23 10.05
N MET A 127 3.12 -4.36 9.47
CA MET A 127 2.41 -3.20 8.89
C MET A 127 1.64 -2.40 9.93
N ALA A 128 1.10 -3.08 10.97
CA ALA A 128 0.38 -2.41 12.04
C ALA A 128 1.31 -1.71 13.05
N ASP A 129 2.46 -2.33 13.32
CA ASP A 129 3.52 -1.80 14.16
C ASP A 129 4.87 -2.24 13.59
N PRO A 130 5.58 -1.35 12.88
CA PRO A 130 6.90 -1.66 12.32
C PRO A 130 8.05 -1.54 13.31
N SER A 131 7.79 -1.28 14.59
CA SER A 131 8.82 -1.11 15.62
C SER A 131 9.69 -2.36 15.75
N LEU A 132 11.02 -2.18 15.77
CA LEU A 132 11.98 -3.26 15.94
C LEU A 132 12.92 -2.98 17.12
N PRO A 133 13.42 -4.02 17.80
CA PRO A 133 14.47 -3.85 18.81
C PRO A 133 15.69 -3.13 18.23
N GLY A 134 16.29 -2.25 19.02
CA GLY A 134 17.50 -1.52 18.62
C GLY A 134 17.25 -0.29 17.75
N GLY A 135 16.01 0.15 17.58
CA GLY A 135 15.66 1.36 16.82
C GLY A 135 15.76 1.19 15.30
N PHE A 136 15.78 -0.04 14.80
CA PHE A 136 15.68 -0.32 13.37
C PHE A 136 14.24 -0.13 12.89
N ALA A 137 14.09 0.13 11.60
CA ALA A 137 12.81 0.18 10.92
C ALA A 137 12.84 -0.66 9.63
N PRO A 138 11.73 -1.27 9.23
CA PRO A 138 11.64 -1.99 7.95
C PRO A 138 11.83 -1.05 6.77
N VAL A 139 12.67 -1.44 5.81
CA VAL A 139 12.81 -0.70 4.55
C VAL A 139 11.50 -0.77 3.77
N LEU A 140 11.01 0.39 3.33
CA LEU A 140 9.80 0.50 2.54
C LEU A 140 10.06 1.35 1.28
N PRO A 141 10.29 0.73 0.12
CA PRO A 141 10.45 1.47 -1.13
C PRO A 141 9.11 2.03 -1.61
N VAL A 142 9.17 3.26 -2.15
CA VAL A 142 8.03 3.96 -2.74
C VAL A 142 8.40 4.39 -4.17
N ALA A 143 7.59 3.99 -5.15
CA ALA A 143 7.71 4.40 -6.54
C ALA A 143 6.48 5.21 -6.98
N ALA A 144 6.68 6.33 -7.64
CA ALA A 144 5.64 7.13 -8.29
C ALA A 144 6.27 8.04 -9.35
N ASP A 145 5.54 8.31 -10.45
CA ASP A 145 6.04 9.15 -11.54
C ASP A 145 6.11 10.63 -11.14
N ASP A 146 5.19 11.09 -10.31
CA ASP A 146 5.18 12.45 -9.78
C ASP A 146 6.04 12.53 -8.50
N ASP A 147 7.05 13.41 -8.51
CA ASP A 147 7.98 13.56 -7.40
C ASP A 147 7.30 14.03 -6.11
N GLY A 148 6.35 14.97 -6.21
CA GLY A 148 5.63 15.50 -5.04
C GLY A 148 4.73 14.44 -4.40
N VAL A 149 4.07 13.62 -5.22
CA VAL A 149 3.27 12.48 -4.74
C VAL A 149 4.18 11.43 -4.10
N ARG A 150 5.30 11.11 -4.72
CA ARG A 150 6.27 10.15 -4.18
C ARG A 150 6.78 10.59 -2.81
N ASP A 151 7.20 11.86 -2.69
CA ASP A 151 7.71 12.42 -1.44
C ASP A 151 6.64 12.40 -0.36
N ARG A 152 5.39 12.76 -0.69
CA ARG A 152 4.25 12.71 0.24
C ARG A 152 3.99 11.30 0.76
N VAL A 153 4.06 10.27 -0.09
CA VAL A 153 3.88 8.87 0.32
C VAL A 153 5.06 8.37 1.16
N VAL A 154 6.30 8.80 0.85
CA VAL A 154 7.49 8.54 1.66
C VAL A 154 7.34 9.16 3.06
N GLU A 155 6.89 10.41 3.16
CA GLU A 155 6.67 11.08 4.44
C GLU A 155 5.61 10.37 5.28
N LEU A 156 4.47 10.00 4.67
CA LEU A 156 3.43 9.22 5.34
C LEU A 156 3.99 7.89 5.88
N ALA A 157 4.73 7.16 5.06
CA ALA A 157 5.30 5.88 5.47
C ALA A 157 6.34 6.04 6.59
N ARG A 158 7.12 7.11 6.59
CA ARG A 158 8.04 7.44 7.70
C ARG A 158 7.31 7.78 8.99
N GLU A 159 6.22 8.55 8.91
CA GLU A 159 5.36 8.81 10.05
C GLU A 159 4.78 7.52 10.63
N MET A 160 4.41 6.58 9.78
CA MET A 160 3.97 5.23 10.16
C MET A 160 5.06 4.35 10.75
N GLY A 161 6.33 4.81 10.84
CA GLY A 161 7.44 4.10 11.47
C GLY A 161 8.32 3.27 10.52
N PHE A 162 8.18 3.42 9.19
CA PHE A 162 9.01 2.71 8.21
C PHE A 162 10.28 3.51 7.84
N ASP A 163 11.34 2.80 7.48
CA ASP A 163 12.49 3.39 6.75
C ASP A 163 12.11 3.52 5.26
N ALA A 164 11.28 4.53 4.97
CA ALA A 164 10.73 4.73 3.63
C ALA A 164 11.71 5.49 2.73
N VAL A 165 11.89 4.97 1.51
CA VAL A 165 12.82 5.50 0.52
C VAL A 165 12.15 5.68 -0.84
N ALA A 166 12.40 6.80 -1.50
CA ALA A 166 12.00 7.05 -2.87
C ALA A 166 12.87 6.21 -3.83
N VAL A 167 12.25 5.45 -4.73
CA VAL A 167 12.96 4.56 -5.68
C VAL A 167 12.63 4.89 -7.14
N GLY A 168 12.26 6.13 -7.44
CA GLY A 168 11.97 6.61 -8.80
C GLY A 168 10.51 6.43 -9.22
N GLY A 169 10.28 6.36 -10.53
CA GLY A 169 8.96 6.25 -11.13
C GLY A 169 8.37 4.85 -11.12
N LEU A 170 7.16 4.73 -11.67
CA LEU A 170 6.41 3.46 -11.71
C LEU A 170 7.07 2.39 -12.61
N GLU A 171 8.05 2.75 -13.44
CA GLU A 171 8.91 1.79 -14.14
C GLU A 171 9.62 0.81 -13.19
N ASN A 172 9.83 1.22 -11.94
CA ASN A 172 10.44 0.38 -10.90
C ASN A 172 9.43 -0.47 -10.11
N ALA A 173 8.12 -0.32 -10.34
CA ALA A 173 7.09 -1.06 -9.60
C ALA A 173 7.23 -2.60 -9.74
N ALA A 174 7.64 -3.08 -10.90
CA ALA A 174 7.90 -4.50 -11.11
C ALA A 174 8.98 -5.06 -10.16
N LEU A 175 10.03 -4.26 -9.85
CA LEU A 175 11.07 -4.65 -8.89
C LEU A 175 10.52 -4.73 -7.46
N LEU A 176 9.58 -3.86 -7.09
CA LEU A 176 8.94 -3.92 -5.78
C LEU A 176 8.08 -5.17 -5.65
N GLU A 177 7.39 -5.56 -6.72
CA GLU A 177 6.62 -6.81 -6.77
C GLU A 177 7.53 -8.05 -6.66
N GLN A 178 8.68 -8.03 -7.34
CA GLN A 178 9.70 -9.08 -7.20
C GLN A 178 10.32 -9.11 -5.80
N ALA A 179 10.53 -7.96 -5.16
CA ALA A 179 11.04 -7.90 -3.79
C ALA A 179 10.06 -8.55 -2.79
N ALA A 180 8.75 -8.43 -3.01
CA ALA A 180 7.76 -9.15 -2.23
C ALA A 180 7.85 -10.67 -2.41
N LEU A 181 8.08 -11.14 -3.65
CA LEU A 181 8.32 -12.57 -3.91
C LEU A 181 9.62 -13.04 -3.25
N TYR A 182 10.68 -12.24 -3.29
CA TYR A 182 11.94 -12.53 -2.60
C TYR A 182 11.74 -12.63 -1.07
N TRP A 183 10.98 -11.71 -0.47
CA TRP A 183 10.60 -11.80 0.93
C TRP A 183 9.87 -13.12 1.23
N GLY A 184 8.88 -13.47 0.39
CA GLY A 184 8.16 -14.74 0.49
C GLY A 184 9.06 -15.97 0.38
N LEU A 185 10.06 -15.93 -0.51
CA LEU A 185 11.06 -17.00 -0.64
C LEU A 185 11.85 -17.19 0.66
N LEU A 186 12.30 -16.10 1.29
CA LEU A 186 13.00 -16.16 2.57
C LEU A 186 12.09 -16.65 3.70
N ALA A 187 10.83 -16.20 3.73
CA ALA A 187 9.86 -16.56 4.74
C ALA A 187 9.54 -18.07 4.73
N PHE A 188 9.18 -18.58 3.56
CA PHE A 188 8.61 -19.92 3.40
C PHE A 188 9.69 -20.96 3.03
N THR A 189 10.37 -20.78 1.91
CA THR A 189 11.40 -21.74 1.47
C THR A 189 12.66 -21.66 2.31
N GLY A 190 13.06 -20.44 2.69
CA GLY A 190 14.23 -20.20 3.55
C GLY A 190 13.99 -20.49 5.03
N GLY A 191 12.75 -20.85 5.43
CA GLY A 191 12.42 -21.26 6.79
C GLY A 191 12.49 -20.16 7.86
N ARG A 192 12.56 -18.87 7.47
CA ARG A 192 12.58 -17.76 8.45
C ARG A 192 11.24 -17.53 9.15
N GLY A 193 10.15 -18.08 8.63
CA GLY A 193 8.79 -17.73 9.06
C GLY A 193 8.41 -16.34 8.53
N ARG A 194 7.31 -15.79 9.04
CA ARG A 194 6.76 -14.52 8.55
C ARG A 194 7.16 -13.31 9.39
N ASP A 195 7.62 -13.56 10.63
CA ASP A 195 7.98 -12.52 11.59
C ASP A 195 9.43 -12.06 11.41
N PHE A 196 9.72 -11.49 10.24
CA PHE A 196 10.99 -10.83 9.95
C PHE A 196 10.81 -9.72 8.92
N VAL A 197 11.72 -8.77 8.93
CA VAL A 197 11.80 -7.66 7.97
C VAL A 197 13.21 -7.52 7.40
N LEU A 198 13.30 -6.81 6.28
CA LEU A 198 14.56 -6.33 5.74
C LEU A 198 14.84 -4.92 6.27
N VAL A 199 16.03 -4.69 6.79
CA VAL A 199 16.47 -3.38 7.27
C VAL A 199 17.71 -2.92 6.50
N ALA A 200 17.84 -1.63 6.26
CA ALA A 200 19.06 -1.04 5.74
C ALA A 200 19.96 -0.62 6.91
N HIS A 201 21.25 -0.99 6.85
CA HIS A 201 22.24 -0.55 7.80
C HIS A 201 23.40 0.14 7.06
N ASN A 202 23.45 1.45 7.16
CA ASN A 202 24.51 2.24 6.55
C ASN A 202 25.75 2.20 7.46
N ARG A 203 26.91 1.93 6.87
CA ARG A 203 28.19 2.20 7.55
C ARG A 203 28.43 3.70 7.47
N GLY A 204 28.33 4.37 8.60
CA GLY A 204 28.68 5.78 8.76
C GLY A 204 30.17 6.06 8.54
#